data_066750336efd6649d5740105c7d96c81
#
_entry.id   066750336efd6649d5740105c7d96c81
#
_cell.length_a   1.000
_cell.length_b   1.000
_cell.length_c   1.000
_cell.angle_alpha   90.00
_cell.angle_beta   90.00
_cell.angle_gamma   90.00
#
_symmetry.space_group_name_H-M   'P 1'
#
loop_
_entity.id
_entity.type
_entity.pdbx_description
1 polymer ?
#
loop_
_entity_poly.entity_id
_entity_poly.type
_entity_poly.pdbx_seq_one_letter_code
_entity_poly.pdbx_strand_id
1 'polypeptide(L)'
;MKTRFALCAMIVCIATAVAAGQQVSVNYNHSQSFSPFHTYAWGSNNTNQIQNSILAQVAQQDIDTALQGKGLQKVQESQKPDLILTANGGMRQQTSYSAWGMRGIGGGMGGITPQQNVEATLIVDLYNASTQSLVWRGIAQDTLSNNGNKNQQMVQKAIQKMFNQWPKS
;
A
#
# COMPACT_ATOMS: atom_id res chain seq x y z
N MET A 1 -47.81 -33.99 32.24
CA MET A 1 -46.31 -33.93 32.08
C MET A 1 -46.02 -32.85 31.07
N LYS A 2 -45.46 -31.71 31.52
CA LYS A 2 -45.18 -30.54 30.67
C LYS A 2 -43.65 -30.40 30.61
N THR A 3 -43.05 -30.82 29.51
CA THR A 3 -41.62 -30.69 29.22
C THR A 3 -41.33 -29.27 28.69
N ARG A 4 -40.60 -28.47 29.47
CA ARG A 4 -40.13 -27.14 29.08
C ARG A 4 -38.77 -27.30 28.37
N PHE A 5 -38.73 -27.07 27.07
CA PHE A 5 -37.50 -26.91 26.32
C PHE A 5 -36.90 -25.51 26.62
N ALA A 6 -35.80 -25.48 27.32
CA ALA A 6 -35.00 -24.27 27.49
C ALA A 6 -34.06 -24.13 26.28
N LEU A 7 -34.38 -23.17 25.41
CA LEU A 7 -33.55 -22.81 24.27
C LEU A 7 -32.42 -21.87 24.75
N CYS A 8 -31.21 -22.42 24.96
CA CYS A 8 -30.02 -21.63 25.25
C CYS A 8 -29.54 -20.97 23.93
N ALA A 9 -29.85 -19.69 23.75
CA ALA A 9 -29.32 -18.88 22.67
C ALA A 9 -27.85 -18.54 22.99
N MET A 10 -26.92 -19.24 22.35
CA MET A 10 -25.49 -18.99 22.43
C MET A 10 -25.14 -17.79 21.50
N ILE A 11 -25.04 -16.59 22.09
CA ILE A 11 -24.59 -15.39 21.37
C ILE A 11 -23.09 -15.53 21.17
N VAL A 12 -22.69 -15.90 19.95
CA VAL A 12 -21.29 -15.87 19.53
C VAL A 12 -20.94 -14.41 19.21
N CYS A 13 -20.30 -13.72 20.14
CA CYS A 13 -19.66 -12.43 19.89
C CYS A 13 -18.45 -12.64 18.98
N ILE A 14 -18.62 -12.44 17.68
CA ILE A 14 -17.53 -12.37 16.73
C ILE A 14 -16.84 -11.02 16.97
N ALA A 15 -15.76 -11.02 17.73
CA ALA A 15 -14.86 -9.90 17.84
C ALA A 15 -14.13 -9.76 16.49
N THR A 16 -14.61 -8.85 15.65
CA THR A 16 -13.89 -8.44 14.45
C THR A 16 -12.65 -7.68 14.87
N ALA A 17 -11.52 -8.37 14.96
CA ALA A 17 -10.22 -7.71 15.06
C ALA A 17 -10.03 -6.92 13.78
N VAL A 18 -10.11 -5.59 13.87
CA VAL A 18 -9.67 -4.69 12.80
C VAL A 18 -8.16 -4.85 12.73
N ALA A 19 -7.70 -5.78 11.91
CA ALA A 19 -6.30 -5.86 11.55
C ALA A 19 -5.97 -4.53 10.85
N ALA A 20 -5.07 -3.73 11.43
CA ALA A 20 -4.45 -2.60 10.75
C ALA A 20 -3.64 -3.19 9.58
N GLY A 21 -4.32 -3.40 8.46
CA GLY A 21 -3.76 -3.99 7.26
C GLY A 21 -3.28 -2.90 6.32
N GLN A 22 -2.35 -3.26 5.46
CA GLN A 22 -1.86 -2.44 4.37
C GLN A 22 -3.01 -1.76 3.61
N GLN A 23 -3.00 -0.44 3.61
CA GLN A 23 -3.98 0.39 2.89
C GLN A 23 -3.44 0.68 1.49
N VAL A 24 -4.24 0.39 0.48
CA VAL A 24 -3.92 0.68 -0.92
C VAL A 24 -5.11 1.38 -1.57
N SER A 25 -4.85 2.51 -2.21
CA SER A 25 -5.84 3.25 -3.00
C SER A 25 -5.28 3.53 -4.39
N VAL A 26 -6.16 3.50 -5.39
CA VAL A 26 -5.83 3.82 -6.77
C VAL A 26 -6.84 4.83 -7.30
N ASN A 27 -6.32 5.88 -7.95
CA ASN A 27 -7.11 6.85 -8.68
C ASN A 27 -6.59 6.95 -10.11
N TYR A 28 -7.48 7.08 -11.06
CA TYR A 28 -7.12 7.29 -12.46
C TYR A 28 -8.14 8.17 -13.15
N ASN A 29 -7.73 8.77 -14.28
CA ASN A 29 -8.61 9.58 -15.09
C ASN A 29 -9.60 8.68 -15.87
N HIS A 30 -10.85 8.64 -15.41
CA HIS A 30 -11.91 7.82 -16.03
C HIS A 30 -12.27 8.24 -17.45
N SER A 31 -11.93 9.46 -17.87
CA SER A 31 -12.14 9.93 -19.23
C SER A 31 -11.00 9.55 -20.19
N GLN A 32 -9.90 8.99 -19.65
CA GLN A 32 -8.73 8.59 -20.42
C GLN A 32 -8.82 7.11 -20.76
N SER A 33 -8.71 6.78 -22.05
CA SER A 33 -8.46 5.40 -22.47
C SER A 33 -7.01 5.02 -22.20
N PHE A 34 -6.78 3.83 -21.65
CA PHE A 34 -5.45 3.28 -21.41
C PHE A 34 -4.95 2.39 -22.56
N SER A 35 -5.85 1.98 -23.47
CA SER A 35 -5.50 1.16 -24.64
C SER A 35 -4.43 1.75 -25.57
N PRO A 36 -4.32 3.09 -25.75
CA PRO A 36 -3.29 3.65 -26.63
C PRO A 36 -1.89 3.65 -26.02
N PHE A 37 -1.74 3.39 -24.71
CA PHE A 37 -0.45 3.41 -24.05
C PHE A 37 0.24 2.06 -24.20
N HIS A 38 1.43 2.07 -24.81
CA HIS A 38 2.24 0.89 -25.07
C HIS A 38 3.63 0.97 -24.45
N THR A 39 4.11 2.19 -24.14
CA THR A 39 5.46 2.43 -23.65
C THR A 39 5.46 3.30 -22.40
N TYR A 40 6.44 3.06 -21.53
CA TYR A 40 6.69 3.94 -20.39
C TYR A 40 8.19 4.14 -20.15
N ALA A 41 8.54 5.25 -19.55
CA ALA A 41 9.88 5.52 -19.05
C ALA A 41 9.83 6.06 -17.61
N TRP A 42 10.87 5.79 -16.86
CA TRP A 42 11.11 6.47 -15.59
C TRP A 42 11.51 7.92 -15.87
N GLY A 43 10.83 8.86 -15.23
CA GLY A 43 11.14 10.28 -15.38
C GLY A 43 12.52 10.62 -14.79
N SER A 44 13.30 11.43 -15.49
CA SER A 44 14.65 11.85 -15.07
C SER A 44 14.64 12.68 -13.78
N ASN A 45 13.56 13.41 -13.51
CA ASN A 45 13.35 14.17 -12.28
C ASN A 45 12.82 13.31 -11.13
N ASN A 46 12.79 11.99 -11.31
CA ASN A 46 12.43 11.04 -10.28
C ASN A 46 13.56 10.96 -9.24
N THR A 47 13.61 11.93 -8.36
CA THR A 47 14.41 11.82 -7.16
C THR A 47 13.74 10.72 -6.34
N ASN A 48 14.25 9.49 -6.47
CA ASN A 48 13.86 8.35 -5.63
C ASN A 48 14.00 8.77 -4.16
N GLN A 49 12.96 9.40 -3.63
CA GLN A 49 12.91 9.86 -2.23
C GLN A 49 12.56 8.70 -1.29
N ILE A 50 12.66 7.48 -1.76
CA ILE A 50 12.56 6.32 -0.87
C ILE A 50 13.88 6.26 -0.10
N GLN A 51 13.86 6.69 1.15
CA GLN A 51 15.05 6.79 2.02
C GLN A 51 15.80 5.45 2.18
N ASN A 52 15.12 4.32 1.99
CA ASN A 52 15.73 3.00 2.02
C ASN A 52 16.02 2.52 0.59
N SER A 53 17.30 2.49 0.21
CA SER A 53 17.76 2.12 -1.14
C SER A 53 17.36 0.69 -1.54
N ILE A 54 17.30 -0.26 -0.60
CA ILE A 54 16.89 -1.65 -0.88
C ILE A 54 15.40 -1.68 -1.22
N LEU A 55 14.55 -1.01 -0.43
CA LEU A 55 13.12 -0.94 -0.72
C LEU A 55 12.84 -0.17 -2.01
N ALA A 56 13.67 0.84 -2.35
CA ALA A 56 13.58 1.55 -3.61
C ALA A 56 13.83 0.62 -4.81
N GLN A 57 14.87 -0.20 -4.75
CA GLN A 57 15.18 -1.17 -5.81
C GLN A 57 14.07 -2.21 -5.96
N VAL A 58 13.57 -2.77 -4.85
CA VAL A 58 12.44 -3.70 -4.87
C VAL A 58 11.21 -3.05 -5.50
N ALA A 59 10.87 -1.83 -5.08
CA ALA A 59 9.73 -1.11 -5.64
C ALA A 59 9.89 -0.87 -7.14
N GLN A 60 11.07 -0.45 -7.58
CA GLN A 60 11.34 -0.21 -9.00
C GLN A 60 11.18 -1.48 -9.82
N GLN A 61 11.75 -2.60 -9.38
CA GLN A 61 11.68 -3.87 -10.07
C GLN A 61 10.24 -4.40 -10.16
N ASP A 62 9.49 -4.31 -9.05
CA ASP A 62 8.11 -4.82 -9.00
C ASP A 62 7.15 -3.95 -9.81
N ILE A 63 7.35 -2.62 -9.84
CA ILE A 63 6.58 -1.70 -10.70
C ILE A 63 6.86 -2.00 -12.18
N ASP A 64 8.13 -2.16 -12.56
CA ASP A 64 8.49 -2.54 -13.94
C ASP A 64 7.83 -3.86 -14.34
N THR A 65 7.89 -4.87 -13.46
CA THR A 65 7.24 -6.17 -13.71
C THR A 65 5.73 -6.04 -13.85
N ALA A 66 5.10 -5.22 -13.00
CA ALA A 66 3.66 -5.00 -13.04
C ALA A 66 3.20 -4.30 -14.32
N LEU A 67 3.92 -3.25 -14.75
CA LEU A 67 3.62 -2.54 -16.00
C LEU A 67 3.82 -3.42 -17.23
N GLN A 68 4.90 -4.20 -17.27
CA GLN A 68 5.13 -5.19 -18.33
C GLN A 68 4.00 -6.23 -18.37
N GLY A 69 3.51 -6.69 -17.21
CA GLY A 69 2.35 -7.56 -17.10
C GLY A 69 1.04 -6.93 -17.61
N LYS A 70 0.98 -5.60 -17.74
CA LYS A 70 -0.13 -4.86 -18.38
C LYS A 70 0.11 -4.62 -19.88
N GLY A 71 1.19 -5.15 -20.43
CA GLY A 71 1.52 -5.00 -21.87
C GLY A 71 2.31 -3.74 -22.21
N LEU A 72 2.76 -2.96 -21.20
CA LEU A 72 3.59 -1.79 -21.46
C LEU A 72 5.07 -2.17 -21.56
N GLN A 73 5.78 -1.58 -22.50
CA GLN A 73 7.20 -1.77 -22.73
C GLN A 73 8.00 -0.63 -22.09
N LYS A 74 9.03 -0.97 -21.32
CA LYS A 74 9.96 0.02 -20.79
C LYS A 74 10.88 0.52 -21.89
N VAL A 75 11.01 1.83 -21.99
CA VAL A 75 11.90 2.53 -22.92
C VAL A 75 12.69 3.61 -22.21
N GLN A 76 13.65 4.23 -22.88
CA GLN A 76 14.32 5.43 -22.36
C GLN A 76 13.45 6.66 -22.54
N GLU A 77 13.55 7.64 -21.64
CA GLU A 77 12.79 8.90 -21.75
C GLU A 77 13.03 9.64 -23.08
N SER A 78 14.26 9.54 -23.63
CA SER A 78 14.65 10.10 -24.93
C SER A 78 13.91 9.48 -26.14
N GLN A 79 13.30 8.31 -25.95
CA GLN A 79 12.56 7.60 -27.01
C GLN A 79 11.08 8.02 -27.10
N LYS A 80 10.70 9.10 -26.41
CA LYS A 80 9.33 9.65 -26.40
C LYS A 80 8.30 8.59 -25.98
N PRO A 81 8.35 8.12 -24.73
CA PRO A 81 7.39 7.16 -24.22
C PRO A 81 5.96 7.74 -24.20
N ASP A 82 4.96 6.86 -24.13
CA ASP A 82 3.57 7.29 -23.95
C ASP A 82 3.32 7.77 -22.52
N LEU A 83 3.97 7.13 -21.54
CA LEU A 83 3.82 7.42 -20.13
C LEU A 83 5.16 7.74 -19.46
N ILE A 84 5.14 8.72 -18.57
CA ILE A 84 6.24 9.00 -17.64
C ILE A 84 5.84 8.47 -16.26
N LEU A 85 6.71 7.64 -15.70
CA LEU A 85 6.54 7.02 -14.40
C LEU A 85 7.39 7.73 -13.35
N THR A 86 6.78 8.01 -12.19
CA THR A 86 7.51 8.44 -10.98
C THR A 86 7.08 7.60 -9.79
N ALA A 87 8.01 7.33 -8.88
CA ALA A 87 7.71 6.67 -7.61
C ALA A 87 8.36 7.41 -6.46
N ASN A 88 7.57 7.77 -5.47
CA ASN A 88 8.02 8.51 -4.30
C ASN A 88 7.68 7.73 -3.03
N GLY A 89 8.59 7.71 -2.07
CA GLY A 89 8.40 7.05 -0.78
C GLY A 89 8.64 8.01 0.38
N GLY A 90 7.78 7.98 1.37
CA GLY A 90 7.93 8.72 2.61
C GLY A 90 7.90 7.80 3.82
N MET A 91 8.58 8.18 4.89
CA MET A 91 8.52 7.51 6.19
C MET A 91 8.15 8.54 7.26
N ARG A 92 7.24 8.17 8.15
CA ARG A 92 6.86 8.98 9.30
C ARG A 92 6.89 8.15 10.56
N GLN A 93 7.52 8.66 11.60
CA GLN A 93 7.43 8.06 12.93
C GLN A 93 6.09 8.43 13.57
N GLN A 94 5.38 7.42 14.03
CA GLN A 94 4.14 7.58 14.78
C GLN A 94 4.30 6.90 16.14
N THR A 95 3.97 7.63 17.19
CA THR A 95 3.93 7.08 18.55
C THR A 95 2.50 6.67 18.86
N SER A 96 2.28 5.39 19.05
CA SER A 96 1.02 4.85 19.56
C SER A 96 1.17 4.50 21.05
N TYR A 97 0.10 4.67 21.80
CA TYR A 97 0.06 4.34 23.22
C TYR A 97 -0.81 3.12 23.43
N SER A 98 -0.23 2.05 23.95
CA SER A 98 -0.98 0.86 24.36
C SER A 98 -1.24 0.95 25.87
N ALA A 99 -2.52 1.01 26.26
CA ALA A 99 -2.92 0.87 27.65
C ALA A 99 -3.24 -0.60 27.93
N TRP A 100 -2.54 -1.18 28.89
CA TRP A 100 -2.89 -2.50 29.40
C TRP A 100 -3.36 -2.35 30.85
N GLY A 101 -4.50 -2.93 31.13
CA GLY A 101 -5.08 -2.96 32.46
C GLY A 101 -5.63 -4.34 32.73
N MET A 102 -5.18 -4.98 33.80
CA MET A 102 -5.82 -6.20 34.29
C MET A 102 -7.08 -5.80 35.05
N ARG A 103 -8.24 -6.05 34.47
CA ARG A 103 -9.52 -5.91 35.14
C ARG A 103 -9.69 -7.10 36.10
N GLY A 104 -9.02 -7.04 37.23
CA GLY A 104 -9.10 -8.03 38.32
C GLY A 104 -9.50 -7.34 39.60
N ILE A 105 -10.28 -8.02 40.44
CA ILE A 105 -10.70 -7.60 41.77
C ILE A 105 -9.45 -7.44 42.61
N GLY A 106 -9.01 -6.19 42.84
CA GLY A 106 -7.85 -5.84 43.65
C GLY A 106 -6.85 -4.95 42.95
N GLY A 107 -7.20 -3.69 42.74
CA GLY A 107 -6.33 -2.53 42.53
C GLY A 107 -4.99 -2.75 41.80
N GLY A 108 -5.01 -3.25 40.56
CA GLY A 108 -3.78 -3.34 39.76
C GLY A 108 -3.53 -2.04 39.01
N MET A 109 -2.30 -1.48 39.14
CA MET A 109 -1.86 -0.33 38.34
C MET A 109 -1.78 -0.71 36.86
N GLY A 110 -2.65 -0.13 36.03
CA GLY A 110 -2.52 -0.19 34.56
C GLY A 110 -1.31 0.63 34.13
N GLY A 111 -0.58 0.14 33.12
CA GLY A 111 0.54 0.84 32.52
C GLY A 111 0.20 1.35 31.12
N ILE A 112 0.76 2.48 30.71
CA ILE A 112 0.75 3.00 29.35
C ILE A 112 2.15 2.79 28.79
N THR A 113 2.26 2.00 27.72
CA THR A 113 3.54 1.77 27.05
C THR A 113 3.52 2.49 25.71
N PRO A 114 4.42 3.45 25.47
CA PRO A 114 4.56 4.04 24.16
C PRO A 114 5.20 3.03 23.19
N GLN A 115 4.59 2.86 22.03
CA GLN A 115 5.16 2.11 20.91
C GLN A 115 5.46 3.07 19.77
N GLN A 116 6.70 3.07 19.32
CA GLN A 116 7.10 3.83 18.14
C GLN A 116 6.97 2.92 16.92
N ASN A 117 6.12 3.33 15.98
CA ASN A 117 5.93 2.67 14.70
C ASN A 117 6.42 3.60 13.59
N VAL A 118 7.00 3.03 12.56
CA VAL A 118 7.38 3.77 11.35
C VAL A 118 6.36 3.44 10.27
N GLU A 119 5.56 4.41 9.91
CA GLU A 119 4.66 4.32 8.75
C GLU A 119 5.42 4.66 7.48
N ALA A 120 5.31 3.81 6.48
CA ALA A 120 5.83 4.04 5.14
C ALA A 120 4.68 4.30 4.16
N THR A 121 4.90 5.26 3.28
CA THR A 121 4.00 5.54 2.17
C THR A 121 4.76 5.37 0.86
N LEU A 122 4.16 4.68 -0.10
CA LEU A 122 4.63 4.59 -1.48
C LEU A 122 3.58 5.22 -2.40
N ILE A 123 4.00 6.17 -3.23
CA ILE A 123 3.16 6.81 -4.25
C ILE A 123 3.78 6.48 -5.61
N VAL A 124 2.97 5.94 -6.50
CA VAL A 124 3.35 5.64 -7.89
C VAL A 124 2.45 6.44 -8.81
N ASP A 125 3.05 7.28 -9.64
CA ASP A 125 2.34 8.17 -10.56
C ASP A 125 2.70 7.87 -12.00
N LEU A 126 1.70 7.87 -12.87
CA LEU A 126 1.86 7.80 -14.31
C LEU A 126 1.26 9.05 -14.95
N TYR A 127 2.08 9.71 -15.73
CA TYR A 127 1.71 10.91 -16.47
C TYR A 127 1.68 10.60 -17.97
N ASN A 128 0.71 11.13 -18.67
CA ASN A 128 0.76 11.13 -20.13
C ASN A 128 1.93 12.02 -20.57
N ALA A 129 2.87 11.48 -21.32
CA ALA A 129 4.11 12.17 -21.67
C ALA A 129 3.86 13.38 -22.57
N SER A 130 2.84 13.34 -23.43
CA SER A 130 2.54 14.42 -24.37
C SER A 130 1.79 15.59 -23.73
N THR A 131 0.88 15.30 -22.79
CA THR A 131 0.05 16.32 -22.12
C THR A 131 0.55 16.68 -20.73
N GLN A 132 1.52 15.93 -20.20
CA GLN A 132 2.05 16.05 -18.83
C GLN A 132 0.98 15.95 -17.72
N SER A 133 -0.20 15.42 -18.07
CA SER A 133 -1.29 15.23 -17.13
C SER A 133 -1.17 13.89 -16.39
N LEU A 134 -1.47 13.91 -15.10
CA LEU A 134 -1.56 12.69 -14.30
C LEU A 134 -2.73 11.83 -14.80
N VAL A 135 -2.47 10.60 -15.21
CA VAL A 135 -3.48 9.68 -15.70
C VAL A 135 -3.79 8.55 -14.73
N TRP A 136 -2.83 8.18 -13.88
CA TRP A 136 -3.01 7.14 -12.89
C TRP A 136 -2.11 7.39 -11.66
N ARG A 137 -2.65 7.13 -10.48
CA ARG A 137 -1.93 7.21 -9.19
C ARG A 137 -2.30 6.05 -8.30
N GLY A 138 -1.29 5.32 -7.83
CA GLY A 138 -1.42 4.35 -6.76
C GLY A 138 -0.74 4.84 -5.49
N ILE A 139 -1.40 4.66 -4.34
CA ILE A 139 -0.88 5.01 -3.03
C ILE A 139 -0.98 3.78 -2.14
N ALA A 140 0.11 3.42 -1.47
CA ALA A 140 0.10 2.41 -0.42
C ALA A 140 0.67 2.97 0.87
N GLN A 141 0.06 2.58 1.98
CA GLN A 141 0.53 2.91 3.33
C GLN A 141 0.56 1.64 4.18
N ASP A 142 1.64 1.48 4.94
CA ASP A 142 1.79 0.35 5.86
C ASP A 142 2.82 0.68 6.95
N THR A 143 2.81 -0.10 8.01
CA THR A 143 3.78 0.03 9.11
C THR A 143 4.98 -0.87 8.85
N LEU A 144 6.18 -0.28 8.88
CA LEU A 144 7.43 -1.02 8.73
C LEU A 144 7.68 -1.93 9.93
N SER A 145 8.12 -3.13 9.64
CA SER A 145 8.59 -4.10 10.62
C SER A 145 10.10 -3.93 10.83
N ASN A 146 10.62 -4.43 11.95
CA ASN A 146 12.06 -4.54 12.18
C ASN A 146 12.73 -5.62 11.30
N ASN A 147 11.97 -6.34 10.50
CA ASN A 147 12.45 -7.40 9.61
C ASN A 147 12.45 -6.91 8.16
N GLY A 148 13.63 -6.76 7.58
CA GLY A 148 13.83 -6.27 6.21
C GLY A 148 13.11 -7.13 5.15
N ASN A 149 13.10 -8.46 5.30
CA ASN A 149 12.43 -9.36 4.35
C ASN A 149 10.91 -9.16 4.38
N LYS A 150 10.33 -8.94 5.57
CA LYS A 150 8.90 -8.63 5.69
C LYS A 150 8.58 -7.29 5.02
N ASN A 151 9.46 -6.30 5.15
CA ASN A 151 9.27 -5.00 4.51
C ASN A 151 9.33 -5.10 2.98
N GLN A 152 10.24 -5.92 2.42
CA GLN A 152 10.27 -6.18 0.98
C GLN A 152 8.98 -6.85 0.48
N GLN A 153 8.51 -7.91 1.16
CA GLN A 153 7.24 -8.57 0.83
C GLN A 153 6.04 -7.62 0.93
N MET A 154 6.07 -6.70 1.89
CA MET A 154 5.05 -5.67 2.05
C MET A 154 5.00 -4.74 0.83
N VAL A 155 6.16 -4.26 0.35
CA VAL A 155 6.27 -3.42 -0.86
C VAL A 155 5.75 -4.18 -2.07
N GLN A 156 6.17 -5.45 -2.27
CA GLN A 156 5.69 -6.29 -3.38
C GLN A 156 4.16 -6.44 -3.38
N LYS A 157 3.58 -6.78 -2.22
CA LYS A 157 2.12 -6.91 -2.07
C LYS A 157 1.40 -5.58 -2.33
N ALA A 158 1.98 -4.46 -1.90
CA ALA A 158 1.43 -3.13 -2.14
C ALA A 158 1.33 -2.85 -3.64
N ILE A 159 2.42 -3.06 -4.37
CA ILE A 159 2.49 -2.85 -5.81
C ILE A 159 1.51 -3.78 -6.55
N GLN A 160 1.47 -5.06 -6.21
CA GLN A 160 0.51 -6.00 -6.78
C GLN A 160 -0.95 -5.53 -6.57
N LYS A 161 -1.29 -5.08 -5.36
CA LYS A 161 -2.64 -4.57 -5.05
C LYS A 161 -2.97 -3.30 -5.83
N MET A 162 -2.01 -2.39 -6.02
CA MET A 162 -2.19 -1.18 -6.84
C MET A 162 -2.48 -1.56 -8.30
N PHE A 163 -1.63 -2.39 -8.91
CA PHE A 163 -1.76 -2.76 -10.31
C PHE A 163 -2.87 -3.78 -10.60
N ASN A 164 -3.39 -4.48 -9.59
CA ASN A 164 -4.63 -5.25 -9.74
C ASN A 164 -5.86 -4.37 -9.99
N GLN A 165 -5.79 -3.08 -9.61
CA GLN A 165 -6.80 -2.07 -9.87
C GLN A 165 -6.49 -1.25 -11.14
N TRP A 166 -5.64 -1.77 -12.04
CA TRP A 166 -5.37 -1.15 -13.32
C TRP A 166 -6.64 -1.03 -14.15
N PRO A 167 -6.89 0.12 -14.81
CA PRO A 167 -8.07 0.28 -15.67
C PRO A 167 -8.13 -0.80 -16.74
N LYS A 168 -9.32 -1.36 -16.94
CA LYS A 168 -9.56 -2.26 -18.06
C LYS A 168 -9.63 -1.42 -19.33
N SER A 169 -8.85 -1.81 -20.33
CA SER A 169 -8.90 -1.26 -21.68
C SER A 169 -10.19 -1.68 -22.38
#